data_13a7e9ba3c65f741259b698e8b0e3203
#
_entry.id   13a7e9ba3c65f741259b698e8b0e3203
#
_cell.length_a   1.000
_cell.length_b   1.000
_cell.length_c   1.000
_cell.angle_alpha   90.00
_cell.angle_beta   90.00
_cell.angle_gamma   90.00
#
_symmetry.space_group_name_H-M   'P 1'
#
loop_
_entity.id
_entity.type
_entity.pdbx_description
1 polymer ?
#
loop_
_entity_poly.entity_id
_entity_poly.type
_entity_poly.pdbx_seq_one_letter_code
_entity_poly.pdbx_strand_id
1 'polypeptide(L)'
;NSQFGNTKFSFYQMDVDRDSFSADFQKLCAEPEDREFDLICLSFVLMHLYDGEKLLRTLENFLKKGGVIFITESNDRISTLAPDEKNLLGQFLDILKEDKYAGKRETGQAVPGWLTNCGYDHIHVWCKGISAAKGEQQQKEDIFQTFFSYLPEDVEILLAEEPDNRKYQDWQNWLKKNYEELQQLILSEESEITMGMQILSCEKGSL
;
A
#
# COMPACT_ATOMS: atom_id res chain seq x y z
N ASN A 1 6.89 10.37 25.27
CA ASN A 1 6.14 9.16 25.66
C ASN A 1 4.87 9.43 26.50
N SER A 2 4.36 10.65 26.56
CA SER A 2 3.20 11.02 27.41
C SER A 2 1.94 11.41 26.61
N GLN A 3 1.93 11.24 25.30
CA GLN A 3 0.78 11.67 24.48
C GLN A 3 -0.40 10.68 24.43
N PHE A 4 -0.20 9.40 24.81
CA PHE A 4 -1.24 8.36 24.66
C PHE A 4 -1.80 7.83 26.00
N GLY A 5 -1.48 8.43 27.13
CA GLY A 5 -2.03 8.03 28.43
C GLY A 5 -1.79 6.55 28.76
N ASN A 6 -2.82 5.86 29.28
CA ASN A 6 -2.78 4.43 29.65
C ASN A 6 -3.12 3.49 28.47
N THR A 7 -2.94 3.90 27.23
CA THR A 7 -3.25 3.08 26.05
C THR A 7 -2.32 1.86 26.00
N LYS A 8 -2.88 0.66 25.98
CA LYS A 8 -2.12 -0.58 25.80
C LYS A 8 -1.95 -0.84 24.31
N PHE A 9 -0.70 -1.10 23.90
CA PHE A 9 -0.36 -1.58 22.57
C PHE A 9 0.17 -3.00 22.68
N SER A 10 -0.28 -3.87 21.80
CA SER A 10 0.25 -5.22 21.64
C SER A 10 0.64 -5.43 20.18
N PHE A 11 1.81 -6.02 19.95
CA PHE A 11 2.32 -6.30 18.62
C PHE A 11 2.41 -7.81 18.43
N TYR A 12 1.89 -8.30 17.30
CA TYR A 12 1.92 -9.70 16.95
C TYR A 12 2.43 -9.85 15.53
N GLN A 13 3.36 -10.79 15.34
CA GLN A 13 3.80 -11.19 14.01
C GLN A 13 2.91 -12.34 13.53
N MET A 14 2.16 -12.12 12.46
CA MET A 14 1.24 -13.10 11.90
C MET A 14 1.29 -13.09 10.38
N ASP A 15 1.14 -14.27 9.78
CA ASP A 15 0.95 -14.43 8.35
C ASP A 15 -0.57 -14.48 8.08
N VAL A 16 -1.08 -13.39 7.52
CA VAL A 16 -2.52 -13.19 7.28
C VAL A 16 -3.04 -13.92 6.04
N ASP A 17 -2.14 -14.42 5.16
CA ASP A 17 -2.49 -15.25 4.00
C ASP A 17 -2.75 -16.72 4.37
N ARG A 18 -2.35 -17.16 5.55
CA ARG A 18 -2.55 -18.55 5.98
C ARG A 18 -4.01 -18.86 6.27
N ASP A 19 -4.43 -20.07 5.91
CA ASP A 19 -5.75 -20.59 6.25
C ASP A 19 -6.01 -20.62 7.78
N SER A 20 -4.95 -20.80 8.56
CA SER A 20 -5.02 -20.82 10.03
C SER A 20 -5.12 -19.42 10.66
N PHE A 21 -4.98 -18.31 9.90
CA PHE A 21 -4.93 -16.96 10.46
C PHE A 21 -6.04 -16.66 11.47
N SER A 22 -7.30 -16.95 11.12
CA SER A 22 -8.45 -16.71 12.00
C SER A 22 -8.33 -17.47 13.33
N ALA A 23 -7.96 -18.76 13.27
CA ALA A 23 -7.82 -19.59 14.46
C ALA A 23 -6.61 -19.17 15.31
N ASP A 24 -5.51 -18.78 14.67
CA ASP A 24 -4.30 -18.36 15.37
C ASP A 24 -4.49 -16.99 16.02
N PHE A 25 -5.18 -16.06 15.36
CA PHE A 25 -5.55 -14.77 15.94
C PHE A 25 -6.47 -14.95 17.18
N GLN A 26 -7.50 -15.81 17.10
CA GLN A 26 -8.40 -16.09 18.22
C GLN A 26 -7.68 -16.66 19.45
N LYS A 27 -6.58 -17.41 19.26
CA LYS A 27 -5.76 -17.93 20.38
C LYS A 27 -4.96 -16.83 21.08
N LEU A 28 -4.62 -15.75 20.37
CA LEU A 28 -3.89 -14.60 20.94
C LEU A 28 -4.80 -13.71 21.80
N CYS A 29 -6.09 -13.69 21.52
CA CYS A 29 -7.06 -12.93 22.28
C CYS A 29 -7.42 -13.70 23.56
N ALA A 30 -7.02 -13.15 24.72
CA ALA A 30 -7.20 -13.82 26.02
C ALA A 30 -8.69 -14.03 26.36
N GLU A 31 -9.51 -13.03 26.08
CA GLU A 31 -10.95 -13.04 26.36
C GLU A 31 -11.75 -12.93 25.05
N PRO A 32 -12.97 -13.49 25.00
CA PRO A 32 -13.82 -13.40 23.80
C PRO A 32 -14.12 -11.97 23.35
N GLU A 33 -14.30 -11.05 24.31
CA GLU A 33 -14.55 -9.61 24.06
C GLU A 33 -13.36 -8.89 23.41
N ASP A 34 -12.13 -9.42 23.55
CA ASP A 34 -10.95 -8.88 22.91
C ASP A 34 -10.81 -9.30 21.43
N ARG A 35 -11.77 -10.08 20.92
CA ARG A 35 -11.75 -10.64 19.56
C ARG A 35 -12.47 -9.78 18.53
N GLU A 36 -13.20 -8.76 18.97
CA GLU A 36 -13.96 -7.87 18.10
C GLU A 36 -13.47 -6.44 18.23
N PHE A 37 -13.31 -5.77 17.10
CA PHE A 37 -12.78 -4.42 16.99
C PHE A 37 -13.84 -3.43 16.53
N ASP A 38 -13.74 -2.20 17.02
CA ASP A 38 -14.51 -1.07 16.52
C ASP A 38 -13.94 -0.56 15.20
N LEU A 39 -12.60 -0.72 15.00
CA LEU A 39 -11.88 -0.26 13.82
C LEU A 39 -10.77 -1.24 13.46
N ILE A 40 -10.71 -1.62 12.18
CA ILE A 40 -9.58 -2.33 11.57
C ILE A 40 -8.98 -1.43 10.50
N CYS A 41 -7.67 -1.21 10.53
CA CYS A 41 -6.95 -0.43 9.54
C CYS A 41 -6.01 -1.32 8.72
N LEU A 42 -6.12 -1.25 7.40
CA LEU A 42 -5.23 -1.90 6.44
C LEU A 42 -4.55 -0.81 5.61
N SER A 43 -3.23 -0.67 5.73
CA SER A 43 -2.48 0.33 4.98
C SER A 43 -1.44 -0.36 4.11
N PHE A 44 -1.64 -0.34 2.79
CA PHE A 44 -0.79 -1.01 1.80
C PHE A 44 -0.59 -2.51 2.11
N VAL A 45 -1.64 -3.19 2.58
CA VAL A 45 -1.59 -4.60 2.97
C VAL A 45 -2.12 -5.50 1.86
N LEU A 46 -3.31 -5.18 1.32
CA LEU A 46 -4.02 -6.07 0.39
C LEU A 46 -3.25 -6.28 -0.92
N MET A 47 -2.46 -5.31 -1.33
CA MET A 47 -1.63 -5.39 -2.53
C MET A 47 -0.53 -6.46 -2.45
N HIS A 48 -0.10 -6.84 -1.25
CA HIS A 48 0.93 -7.85 -1.03
C HIS A 48 0.37 -9.26 -0.84
N LEU A 49 -0.94 -9.41 -0.68
CA LEU A 49 -1.56 -10.69 -0.38
C LEU A 49 -1.83 -11.52 -1.64
N TYR A 50 -1.82 -12.83 -1.47
CA TYR A 50 -2.25 -13.76 -2.52
C TYR A 50 -3.75 -13.59 -2.80
N ASP A 51 -4.58 -13.53 -1.74
CA ASP A 51 -6.04 -13.41 -1.81
C ASP A 51 -6.55 -12.37 -0.79
N GLY A 52 -6.55 -11.09 -1.21
CA GLY A 52 -7.01 -9.98 -0.37
C GLY A 52 -8.52 -10.05 -0.05
N GLU A 53 -9.35 -10.59 -0.97
CA GLU A 53 -10.78 -10.75 -0.73
C GLU A 53 -11.04 -11.77 0.40
N LYS A 54 -10.28 -12.87 0.45
CA LYS A 54 -10.35 -13.84 1.55
C LYS A 54 -10.02 -13.21 2.90
N LEU A 55 -8.98 -12.36 2.95
CA LEU A 55 -8.67 -11.63 4.19
C LEU A 55 -9.84 -10.76 4.61
N LEU A 56 -10.41 -9.95 3.71
CA LEU A 56 -11.55 -9.08 4.02
C LEU A 56 -12.75 -9.88 4.55
N ARG A 57 -13.07 -11.02 3.93
CA ARG A 57 -14.12 -11.93 4.39
C ARG A 57 -13.84 -12.47 5.81
N THR A 58 -12.57 -12.73 6.12
CA THR A 58 -12.16 -13.20 7.45
C THR A 58 -12.28 -12.10 8.49
N LEU A 59 -11.88 -10.86 8.15
CA LEU A 59 -11.88 -9.70 9.04
C LEU A 59 -13.30 -9.27 9.45
N GLU A 60 -14.31 -9.54 8.63
CA GLU A 60 -15.70 -9.28 8.98
C GLU A 60 -16.09 -9.96 10.30
N ASN A 61 -15.56 -11.16 10.58
CA ASN A 61 -15.81 -11.88 11.83
C ASN A 61 -15.15 -11.24 13.06
N PHE A 62 -14.19 -10.34 12.85
CA PHE A 62 -13.49 -9.63 13.92
C PHE A 62 -13.98 -8.19 14.11
N LEU A 63 -14.99 -7.76 13.36
CA LEU A 63 -15.64 -6.48 13.56
C LEU A 63 -16.85 -6.60 14.48
N LYS A 64 -16.98 -5.65 15.40
CA LYS A 64 -18.23 -5.43 16.14
C LYS A 64 -19.34 -5.00 15.17
N LYS A 65 -20.58 -5.14 15.60
CA LYS A 65 -21.71 -4.53 14.89
C LYS A 65 -21.51 -3.03 14.78
N GLY A 66 -21.54 -2.51 13.54
CA GLY A 66 -21.23 -1.10 13.24
C GLY A 66 -19.72 -0.77 13.31
N GLY A 67 -18.87 -1.77 13.45
CA GLY A 67 -17.41 -1.59 13.34
C GLY A 67 -17.00 -1.29 11.90
N VAL A 68 -15.89 -0.60 11.74
CA VAL A 68 -15.40 -0.03 10.46
C VAL A 68 -14.10 -0.68 10.04
N ILE A 69 -13.96 -0.97 8.74
CA ILE A 69 -12.65 -1.17 8.10
C ILE A 69 -12.25 0.10 7.37
N PHE A 70 -11.00 0.53 7.58
CA PHE A 70 -10.36 1.61 6.86
C PHE A 70 -9.18 1.06 6.06
N ILE A 71 -9.18 1.30 4.75
CA ILE A 71 -8.20 0.72 3.81
C ILE A 71 -7.52 1.85 3.05
N THR A 72 -6.18 1.75 2.92
CA THR A 72 -5.39 2.61 2.03
C THR A 72 -4.58 1.72 1.10
N GLU A 73 -4.70 1.95 -0.20
CA GLU A 73 -3.97 1.23 -1.26
C GLU A 73 -3.43 2.19 -2.31
N SER A 74 -2.49 1.74 -3.13
CA SER A 74 -1.94 2.52 -4.23
C SER A 74 -3.01 2.80 -5.31
N ASN A 75 -2.92 3.99 -5.92
CA ASN A 75 -3.65 4.34 -7.13
C ASN A 75 -2.74 5.13 -8.07
N ASP A 76 -1.89 4.42 -8.78
CA ASP A 76 -0.87 5.02 -9.66
C ASP A 76 -1.45 5.87 -10.80
N ARG A 77 -2.75 5.67 -11.14
CA ARG A 77 -3.42 6.43 -12.22
C ARG A 77 -3.56 7.92 -11.95
N ILE A 78 -3.51 8.32 -10.69
CA ILE A 78 -3.59 9.74 -10.30
C ILE A 78 -2.24 10.28 -9.84
N SER A 79 -1.16 9.50 -9.98
CA SER A 79 0.19 9.98 -9.70
C SER A 79 0.65 10.92 -10.80
N THR A 80 1.30 12.02 -10.42
CA THR A 80 1.79 13.05 -11.35
C THR A 80 3.14 13.60 -10.90
N LEU A 81 3.95 14.00 -11.86
CA LEU A 81 5.20 14.75 -11.66
C LEU A 81 5.29 15.83 -12.74
N ALA A 82 5.57 17.06 -12.35
CA ALA A 82 5.72 18.17 -13.29
C ALA A 82 6.86 19.11 -12.86
N PRO A 83 7.74 19.52 -13.80
CA PRO A 83 7.79 19.05 -15.19
C PRO A 83 8.35 17.62 -15.31
N ASP A 84 7.87 16.82 -16.25
CA ASP A 84 8.40 15.49 -16.58
C ASP A 84 8.29 15.21 -18.09
N GLU A 85 9.12 15.91 -18.89
CA GLU A 85 9.08 15.84 -20.35
C GLU A 85 9.40 14.44 -20.89
N LYS A 86 10.17 13.64 -20.13
CA LYS A 86 10.58 12.29 -20.51
C LYS A 86 9.63 11.21 -20.00
N ASN A 87 8.60 11.59 -19.26
CA ASN A 87 7.70 10.66 -18.58
C ASN A 87 8.45 9.65 -17.68
N LEU A 88 9.41 10.13 -16.90
CA LEU A 88 10.22 9.29 -16.01
C LEU A 88 9.39 8.65 -14.90
N LEU A 89 8.43 9.41 -14.36
CA LEU A 89 7.48 8.86 -13.37
C LEU A 89 6.66 7.71 -13.96
N GLY A 90 6.10 7.88 -15.16
CA GLY A 90 5.34 6.83 -15.82
C GLY A 90 6.17 5.56 -16.05
N GLN A 91 7.40 5.71 -16.56
CA GLN A 91 8.30 4.58 -16.76
C GLN A 91 8.68 3.88 -15.45
N PHE A 92 8.87 4.63 -14.37
CA PHE A 92 9.12 4.08 -13.03
C PHE A 92 7.91 3.27 -12.53
N LEU A 93 6.70 3.81 -12.65
CA LEU A 93 5.46 3.13 -12.23
C LEU A 93 5.18 1.87 -13.06
N ASP A 94 5.56 1.86 -14.35
CA ASP A 94 5.46 0.66 -15.18
C ASP A 94 6.39 -0.47 -14.68
N ILE A 95 7.59 -0.13 -14.19
CA ILE A 95 8.48 -1.10 -13.53
C ILE A 95 7.84 -1.63 -12.25
N LEU A 96 7.36 -0.74 -11.37
CA LEU A 96 6.72 -1.12 -10.12
C LEU A 96 5.49 -2.02 -10.30
N LYS A 97 4.74 -1.80 -11.35
CA LYS A 97 3.54 -2.61 -11.65
C LYS A 97 3.87 -4.09 -11.88
N GLU A 98 5.06 -4.37 -12.39
CA GLU A 98 5.54 -5.72 -12.69
C GLU A 98 6.53 -6.27 -11.68
N ASP A 99 6.93 -5.46 -10.71
CA ASP A 99 7.81 -5.86 -9.61
C ASP A 99 7.03 -6.64 -8.56
N LYS A 100 7.45 -7.91 -8.31
CA LYS A 100 6.78 -8.77 -7.34
C LYS A 100 6.89 -8.30 -5.89
N TYR A 101 7.91 -7.49 -5.57
CA TYR A 101 8.11 -6.94 -4.22
C TYR A 101 7.30 -5.66 -3.99
N ALA A 102 7.03 -4.87 -5.04
CA ALA A 102 6.19 -3.68 -4.96
C ALA A 102 4.69 -3.99 -4.77
N GLY A 103 4.30 -5.27 -4.86
CA GLY A 103 2.92 -5.73 -4.70
C GLY A 103 2.04 -5.47 -5.94
N LYS A 104 0.78 -5.87 -5.86
CA LYS A 104 -0.20 -5.71 -6.94
C LYS A 104 -0.75 -4.28 -6.94
N ARG A 105 -0.08 -3.35 -7.61
CA ARG A 105 -0.36 -1.90 -7.62
C ARG A 105 -1.79 -1.49 -8.00
N GLU A 106 -2.53 -2.36 -8.70
CA GLU A 106 -3.92 -2.10 -9.10
C GLU A 106 -4.96 -2.65 -8.10
N THR A 107 -4.53 -3.24 -6.99
CA THR A 107 -5.41 -3.85 -5.97
C THR A 107 -6.47 -2.88 -5.47
N GLY A 108 -6.12 -1.61 -5.24
CA GLY A 108 -7.06 -0.60 -4.77
C GLY A 108 -8.33 -0.51 -5.62
N GLN A 109 -8.24 -0.77 -6.92
CA GLN A 109 -9.39 -0.72 -7.84
C GLN A 109 -10.33 -1.93 -7.67
N ALA A 110 -9.82 -3.08 -7.26
CA ALA A 110 -10.61 -4.29 -7.03
C ALA A 110 -11.31 -4.28 -5.65
N VAL A 111 -10.74 -3.60 -4.67
CA VAL A 111 -11.22 -3.60 -3.28
C VAL A 111 -12.70 -3.25 -3.12
N PRO A 112 -13.29 -2.24 -3.81
CA PRO A 112 -14.73 -1.95 -3.67
C PRO A 112 -15.61 -3.15 -4.04
N GLY A 113 -15.24 -3.89 -5.10
CA GLY A 113 -15.92 -5.13 -5.50
C GLY A 113 -15.79 -6.23 -4.45
N TRP A 114 -14.60 -6.41 -3.88
CA TRP A 114 -14.36 -7.39 -2.81
C TRP A 114 -15.18 -7.08 -1.57
N LEU A 115 -15.23 -5.81 -1.15
CA LEU A 115 -16.03 -5.39 0.00
C LEU A 115 -17.52 -5.70 -0.20
N THR A 116 -18.04 -5.42 -1.41
CA THR A 116 -19.42 -5.76 -1.78
C THR A 116 -19.65 -7.27 -1.71
N ASN A 117 -18.75 -8.08 -2.29
CA ASN A 117 -18.84 -9.53 -2.27
C ASN A 117 -18.75 -10.12 -0.86
N CYS A 118 -18.06 -9.45 0.05
CA CYS A 118 -17.93 -9.85 1.44
C CYS A 118 -19.12 -9.38 2.33
N GLY A 119 -20.06 -8.62 1.77
CA GLY A 119 -21.25 -8.19 2.51
C GLY A 119 -21.05 -6.96 3.39
N TYR A 120 -20.03 -6.15 3.13
CA TYR A 120 -19.85 -4.86 3.80
C TYR A 120 -20.86 -3.82 3.31
N ASP A 121 -21.33 -2.99 4.21
CA ASP A 121 -22.23 -1.87 3.95
C ASP A 121 -21.50 -0.53 3.99
N HIS A 122 -22.14 0.54 3.53
CA HIS A 122 -21.66 1.93 3.59
C HIS A 122 -20.23 2.08 3.04
N ILE A 123 -19.98 1.49 1.86
CA ILE A 123 -18.67 1.53 1.21
C ILE A 123 -18.44 2.95 0.65
N HIS A 124 -17.47 3.65 1.20
CA HIS A 124 -17.02 4.95 0.72
C HIS A 124 -15.63 4.83 0.10
N VAL A 125 -15.43 5.47 -1.04
CA VAL A 125 -14.16 5.45 -1.79
C VAL A 125 -13.71 6.88 -2.08
N TRP A 126 -12.48 7.19 -1.72
CA TRP A 126 -11.83 8.45 -2.04
C TRP A 126 -10.53 8.21 -2.79
N CYS A 127 -10.31 8.96 -3.86
CA CYS A 127 -9.01 9.06 -4.51
C CYS A 127 -8.30 10.29 -3.97
N LYS A 128 -7.13 10.12 -3.39
CA LYS A 128 -6.29 11.16 -2.79
C LYS A 128 -4.86 10.97 -3.24
N GLY A 129 -4.06 12.02 -3.13
CA GLY A 129 -2.63 11.94 -3.34
C GLY A 129 -1.87 12.49 -2.15
N ILE A 130 -0.69 11.94 -1.89
CA ILE A 130 0.32 12.62 -1.09
C ILE A 130 1.08 13.50 -2.06
N SER A 131 1.03 14.81 -1.85
CA SER A 131 1.58 15.78 -2.79
C SER A 131 2.62 16.65 -2.13
N ALA A 132 3.61 17.06 -2.91
CA ALA A 132 4.52 18.14 -2.57
C ALA A 132 4.54 19.17 -3.70
N ALA A 133 4.28 20.41 -3.35
CA ALA A 133 4.31 21.55 -4.27
C ALA A 133 5.74 22.09 -4.43
N LYS A 134 5.89 23.10 -5.29
CA LYS A 134 7.14 23.83 -5.46
C LYS A 134 7.65 24.36 -4.12
N GLY A 135 8.92 24.19 -3.83
CA GLY A 135 9.58 24.64 -2.61
C GLY A 135 9.31 23.79 -1.36
N GLU A 136 8.44 22.78 -1.40
CA GLU A 136 8.17 21.87 -0.26
C GLU A 136 9.20 20.74 -0.19
N GLN A 137 10.48 21.10 0.04
CA GLN A 137 11.61 20.21 -0.07
C GLN A 137 11.52 18.99 0.83
N GLN A 138 11.22 19.19 2.12
CA GLN A 138 11.12 18.07 3.07
C GLN A 138 10.05 17.06 2.66
N GLN A 139 8.92 17.53 2.16
CA GLN A 139 7.83 16.66 1.73
C GLN A 139 8.18 15.86 0.46
N LYS A 140 8.97 16.46 -0.45
CA LYS A 140 9.53 15.76 -1.61
C LYS A 140 10.50 14.66 -1.20
N GLU A 141 11.36 14.93 -0.21
CA GLU A 141 12.28 13.95 0.36
C GLU A 141 11.51 12.78 1.00
N ASP A 142 10.47 13.08 1.79
CA ASP A 142 9.62 12.06 2.42
C ASP A 142 8.90 11.20 1.36
N ILE A 143 8.36 11.83 0.31
CA ILE A 143 7.76 11.12 -0.83
C ILE A 143 8.79 10.25 -1.54
N PHE A 144 9.98 10.80 -1.84
CA PHE A 144 11.03 10.04 -2.51
C PHE A 144 11.44 8.82 -1.69
N GLN A 145 11.71 9.00 -0.40
CA GLN A 145 12.11 7.90 0.49
C GLN A 145 11.02 6.83 0.61
N THR A 146 9.75 7.24 0.62
CA THR A 146 8.63 6.31 0.81
C THR A 146 8.30 5.50 -0.44
N PHE A 147 8.34 6.14 -1.62
CA PHE A 147 7.77 5.56 -2.84
C PHE A 147 8.81 5.17 -3.91
N PHE A 148 10.05 5.63 -3.79
CA PHE A 148 11.04 5.47 -4.86
C PHE A 148 12.32 4.76 -4.42
N SER A 149 12.75 4.94 -3.17
CA SER A 149 14.10 4.56 -2.73
C SER A 149 14.37 3.05 -2.72
N TYR A 150 13.33 2.22 -2.65
CA TYR A 150 13.46 0.77 -2.52
C TYR A 150 13.68 0.03 -3.87
N LEU A 151 13.22 0.59 -5.00
CA LEU A 151 13.29 -0.11 -6.28
C LEU A 151 14.70 -0.55 -6.71
N PRO A 152 15.79 0.23 -6.50
CA PRO A 152 17.13 -0.25 -6.84
C PRO A 152 17.51 -1.54 -6.11
N GLU A 153 17.18 -1.66 -4.81
CA GLU A 153 17.44 -2.86 -4.01
C GLU A 153 16.58 -4.04 -4.49
N ASP A 154 15.29 -3.82 -4.77
CA ASP A 154 14.40 -4.84 -5.29
C ASP A 154 14.93 -5.42 -6.62
N VAL A 155 15.39 -4.57 -7.53
CA VAL A 155 15.96 -5.02 -8.81
C VAL A 155 17.28 -5.79 -8.62
N GLU A 156 18.13 -5.42 -7.65
CA GLU A 156 19.34 -6.17 -7.32
C GLU A 156 19.00 -7.57 -6.78
N ILE A 157 18.00 -7.69 -5.91
CA ILE A 157 17.52 -8.97 -5.38
C ILE A 157 16.95 -9.84 -6.51
N LEU A 158 16.10 -9.27 -7.37
CA LEU A 158 15.52 -9.97 -8.51
C LEU A 158 16.58 -10.51 -9.48
N LEU A 159 17.62 -9.73 -9.74
CA LEU A 159 18.75 -10.16 -10.58
C LEU A 159 19.61 -11.22 -9.89
N ALA A 160 19.75 -11.18 -8.57
CA ALA A 160 20.46 -12.23 -7.83
C ALA A 160 19.70 -13.57 -7.87
N GLU A 161 18.37 -13.54 -7.87
CA GLU A 161 17.50 -14.70 -8.00
C GLU A 161 17.48 -15.26 -9.44
N GLU A 162 17.38 -14.38 -10.43
CA GLU A 162 17.25 -14.72 -11.85
C GLU A 162 18.22 -13.89 -12.72
N PRO A 163 19.54 -14.21 -12.73
CA PRO A 163 20.55 -13.39 -13.42
C PRO A 163 20.36 -13.26 -14.95
N ASP A 164 19.77 -14.27 -15.58
CA ASP A 164 19.53 -14.32 -17.01
C ASP A 164 18.18 -13.73 -17.46
N ASN A 165 17.40 -13.20 -16.50
CA ASN A 165 16.12 -12.60 -16.81
C ASN A 165 16.30 -11.24 -17.50
N ARG A 166 15.99 -11.19 -18.79
CA ARG A 166 16.15 -9.98 -19.61
C ARG A 166 15.36 -8.79 -19.09
N LYS A 167 14.15 -9.02 -18.57
CA LYS A 167 13.32 -7.94 -18.01
C LYS A 167 14.03 -7.25 -16.84
N TYR A 168 14.63 -8.01 -15.92
CA TYR A 168 15.34 -7.45 -14.77
C TYR A 168 16.64 -6.76 -15.18
N GLN A 169 17.33 -7.28 -16.22
CA GLN A 169 18.48 -6.59 -16.82
C GLN A 169 18.07 -5.26 -17.46
N ASP A 170 16.93 -5.20 -18.15
CA ASP A 170 16.39 -3.96 -18.73
C ASP A 170 16.01 -2.96 -17.65
N TRP A 171 15.42 -3.39 -16.54
CA TRP A 171 15.14 -2.53 -15.39
C TRP A 171 16.42 -1.97 -14.75
N GLN A 172 17.44 -2.80 -14.55
CA GLN A 172 18.73 -2.33 -14.06
C GLN A 172 19.36 -1.29 -15.00
N ASN A 173 19.29 -1.51 -16.31
CA ASN A 173 19.78 -0.56 -17.30
C ASN A 173 18.99 0.76 -17.26
N TRP A 174 17.67 0.67 -17.08
CA TRP A 174 16.81 1.83 -16.90
C TRP A 174 17.20 2.63 -15.64
N LEU A 175 17.39 1.94 -14.51
CA LEU A 175 17.83 2.56 -13.26
C LEU A 175 19.18 3.28 -13.43
N LYS A 176 20.18 2.61 -13.99
CA LYS A 176 21.52 3.21 -14.24
C LYS A 176 21.43 4.47 -15.09
N LYS A 177 20.48 4.55 -16.01
CA LYS A 177 20.36 5.64 -16.97
C LYS A 177 19.49 6.79 -16.47
N ASN A 178 18.42 6.51 -15.74
CA ASN A 178 17.33 7.46 -15.54
C ASN A 178 17.03 7.74 -14.05
N TYR A 179 17.44 6.88 -13.12
CA TYR A 179 17.01 6.98 -11.73
C TYR A 179 17.54 8.23 -11.02
N GLU A 180 18.80 8.59 -11.27
CA GLU A 180 19.38 9.81 -10.72
C GLU A 180 18.68 11.06 -11.27
N GLU A 181 18.34 11.08 -12.56
CA GLU A 181 17.59 12.18 -13.18
C GLU A 181 16.18 12.28 -12.58
N LEU A 182 15.49 11.14 -12.37
CA LEU A 182 14.18 11.11 -11.73
C LEU A 182 14.26 11.65 -10.29
N GLN A 183 15.26 11.25 -9.51
CA GLN A 183 15.49 11.76 -8.17
C GLN A 183 15.71 13.26 -8.16
N GLN A 184 16.60 13.77 -9.01
CA GLN A 184 16.87 15.20 -9.13
C GLN A 184 15.62 15.99 -9.54
N LEU A 185 14.81 15.42 -10.44
CA LEU A 185 13.56 16.02 -10.87
C LEU A 185 12.54 16.10 -9.73
N ILE A 186 12.35 15.02 -8.97
CA ILE A 186 11.45 15.00 -7.81
C ILE A 186 11.89 16.01 -6.75
N LEU A 187 13.19 16.07 -6.46
CA LEU A 187 13.75 16.92 -5.43
C LEU A 187 14.01 18.37 -5.89
N SER A 188 13.73 18.71 -7.15
CA SER A 188 13.86 20.08 -7.66
C SER A 188 12.91 21.05 -6.96
N GLU A 189 13.36 22.27 -6.64
CA GLU A 189 12.49 23.32 -6.08
C GLU A 189 11.29 23.64 -6.98
N GLU A 190 11.46 23.50 -8.30
CA GLU A 190 10.46 23.84 -9.32
C GLU A 190 9.48 22.71 -9.64
N SER A 191 9.69 21.51 -9.13
CA SER A 191 8.81 20.38 -9.39
C SER A 191 7.59 20.37 -8.47
N GLU A 192 6.55 19.69 -8.94
CA GLU A 192 5.38 19.30 -8.16
C GLU A 192 5.17 17.81 -8.36
N ILE A 193 5.00 17.06 -7.27
CA ILE A 193 4.77 15.62 -7.30
C ILE A 193 3.53 15.24 -6.52
N THR A 194 2.78 14.28 -7.03
CA THR A 194 1.68 13.61 -6.33
C THR A 194 1.81 12.11 -6.49
N MET A 195 1.84 11.37 -5.38
CA MET A 195 1.69 9.91 -5.37
C MET A 195 0.27 9.55 -5.02
N GLY A 196 -0.40 8.86 -5.93
CA GLY A 196 -1.80 8.55 -5.83
C GLY A 196 -2.13 7.41 -4.88
N MET A 197 -3.21 7.59 -4.12
CA MET A 197 -3.75 6.58 -3.22
C MET A 197 -5.26 6.46 -3.37
N GLN A 198 -5.77 5.27 -3.12
CA GLN A 198 -7.18 4.99 -2.91
C GLN A 198 -7.43 4.71 -1.44
N ILE A 199 -8.35 5.46 -0.86
CA ILE A 199 -8.76 5.35 0.54
C ILE A 199 -10.19 4.85 0.55
N LEU A 200 -10.45 3.84 1.38
CA LEU A 200 -11.79 3.27 1.50
C LEU A 200 -12.17 3.17 2.98
N SER A 201 -13.45 3.32 3.25
CA SER A 201 -14.04 2.85 4.50
C SER A 201 -15.33 2.10 4.23
N CYS A 202 -15.62 1.14 5.09
CA CYS A 202 -16.87 0.39 5.06
C CYS A 202 -17.25 -0.07 6.46
N GLU A 203 -18.52 -0.41 6.65
CA GLU A 203 -19.04 -0.90 7.90
C GLU A 203 -19.36 -2.40 7.78
N LYS A 204 -19.30 -3.11 8.92
CA LYS A 204 -19.82 -4.47 9.00
C LYS A 204 -21.29 -4.49 8.60
N GLY A 205 -21.64 -5.34 7.65
CA GLY A 205 -23.03 -5.49 7.20
C GLY A 205 -24.01 -5.87 8.30
N SER A 206 -25.26 -5.53 8.08
CA SER A 206 -26.35 -5.71 9.07
C SER A 206 -27.03 -7.09 9.01
N LEU A 207 -26.37 -8.12 8.42
CA LEU A 207 -26.94 -9.47 8.33
C LEU A 207 -27.05 -10.15 9.67
#